data_b5e5ea4e39a13172146ab68d03538061
#
_entry.id   b5e5ea4e39a13172146ab68d03538061
#
_cell.length_a   1.000
_cell.length_b   1.000
_cell.length_c   1.000
_cell.angle_alpha   90.00
_cell.angle_beta   90.00
_cell.angle_gamma   90.00
#
_symmetry.space_group_name_H-M   'P 1'
#
loop_
_entity.id
_entity.type
_entity.pdbx_description
1 polymer ?
#
loop_
_entity_poly.entity_id
_entity_poly.type
_entity_poly.pdbx_seq_one_letter_code
_entity_poly.pdbx_strand_id
1 'polypeptide(L)'
;MPLTWVHTDPKLHYSLDEVSVTGCWTDISEPLPSPVEPGAFLVRFLRDQQDCVIWYLYLRPSDEAFVVHSCLDYAYQYEARRDGEEAETDLDDPEEQRAAIFWCAPSFEEFACRFWIENRLWHALNGNDLSGLEPQVRDYLRHYAPPGMPA
;
A
#
# COMPACT_ATOMS: atom_id res chain seq x y z
N MET A 1 -0.82 -20.60 -5.55
CA MET A 1 -1.88 -20.19 -6.47
C MET A 1 -1.84 -18.69 -6.62
N PRO A 2 -1.83 -18.15 -7.82
CA PRO A 2 -1.94 -16.71 -7.97
C PRO A 2 -3.28 -16.24 -7.40
N LEU A 3 -3.28 -15.16 -6.64
CA LEU A 3 -4.50 -14.54 -6.11
C LEU A 3 -5.18 -13.78 -7.25
N THR A 4 -6.10 -14.45 -7.93
CA THR A 4 -6.80 -13.88 -9.10
C THR A 4 -7.72 -12.71 -8.76
N TRP A 5 -7.98 -12.49 -7.48
CA TRP A 5 -8.82 -11.39 -7.00
C TRP A 5 -8.04 -10.15 -6.54
N VAL A 6 -6.71 -10.28 -6.38
CA VAL A 6 -5.87 -9.12 -6.04
C VAL A 6 -5.57 -8.36 -7.32
N HIS A 7 -6.04 -7.15 -7.39
CA HIS A 7 -5.82 -6.26 -8.52
C HIS A 7 -4.51 -5.50 -8.36
N THR A 8 -3.79 -5.32 -9.46
CA THR A 8 -2.70 -4.36 -9.51
C THR A 8 -3.30 -2.98 -9.78
N ASP A 9 -3.17 -2.07 -8.85
CA ASP A 9 -3.64 -0.71 -9.04
C ASP A 9 -2.77 -0.01 -10.09
N PRO A 10 -3.32 0.37 -11.26
CA PRO A 10 -2.57 1.09 -12.29
C PRO A 10 -2.14 2.49 -11.82
N LYS A 11 -2.73 3.01 -10.75
CA LYS A 11 -2.39 4.30 -10.14
C LYS A 11 -1.38 4.16 -9.01
N LEU A 12 -0.79 2.99 -8.80
CA LEU A 12 0.17 2.77 -7.71
C LEU A 12 1.33 3.78 -7.72
N HIS A 13 1.77 4.18 -8.92
CA HIS A 13 2.76 5.25 -9.06
C HIS A 13 2.25 6.60 -8.54
N TYR A 14 0.99 6.92 -8.75
CA TYR A 14 0.40 8.17 -8.28
C TYR A 14 0.17 8.19 -6.78
N SER A 15 -0.25 7.08 -6.19
CA SER A 15 -0.47 7.02 -4.73
C SER A 15 0.82 7.14 -3.92
N LEU A 16 1.95 6.73 -4.49
CA LEU A 16 3.26 6.89 -3.87
C LEU A 16 3.86 8.29 -4.12
N ASP A 17 3.53 8.92 -5.25
CA ASP A 17 3.91 10.30 -5.56
C ASP A 17 3.14 11.32 -4.71
N GLU A 18 1.90 11.02 -4.34
CA GLU A 18 1.08 11.88 -3.47
C GLU A 18 1.44 11.74 -2.00
N VAL A 19 2.09 10.65 -1.62
CA VAL A 19 2.49 10.34 -0.25
C VAL A 19 3.90 10.84 0.00
N SER A 20 4.03 12.11 0.41
CA SER A 20 5.31 12.58 0.93
C SER A 20 5.66 11.81 2.22
N VAL A 21 6.95 11.59 2.51
CA VAL A 21 7.42 10.97 3.76
C VAL A 21 6.83 11.65 5.00
N THR A 22 6.55 12.94 4.89
CA THR A 22 5.94 13.74 5.95
C THR A 22 4.43 13.56 6.09
N GLY A 23 3.78 12.94 5.10
CA GLY A 23 2.34 12.72 5.05
C GLY A 23 1.90 11.32 5.48
N CYS A 24 2.83 10.44 5.82
CA CYS A 24 2.53 9.08 6.27
C CYS A 24 3.00 8.85 7.69
N TRP A 25 2.28 8.01 8.40
CA TRP A 25 2.73 7.55 9.71
C TRP A 25 2.53 6.05 9.87
N THR A 26 3.38 5.45 10.68
CA THR A 26 3.25 4.07 11.12
C THR A 26 2.11 3.95 12.12
N ASP A 27 1.17 3.05 11.83
CA ASP A 27 0.03 2.77 12.70
C ASP A 27 -0.28 1.27 12.63
N ILE A 28 0.31 0.51 13.54
CA ILE A 28 0.26 -0.95 13.53
C ILE A 28 -0.99 -1.42 14.25
N SER A 29 -1.84 -2.18 13.55
CA SER A 29 -3.01 -2.82 14.13
C SER A 29 -2.69 -4.21 14.69
N GLU A 30 -3.60 -4.72 15.53
CA GLU A 30 -3.70 -6.16 15.75
C GLU A 30 -4.01 -6.88 14.43
N PRO A 31 -3.72 -8.19 14.32
CA PRO A 31 -4.13 -8.97 13.16
C PRO A 31 -5.65 -8.97 13.00
N LEU A 32 -6.13 -8.52 11.85
CA LEU A 32 -7.54 -8.44 11.51
C LEU A 32 -7.90 -9.60 10.57
N PRO A 33 -9.02 -10.29 10.76
CA PRO A 33 -9.45 -11.32 9.82
C PRO A 33 -9.60 -10.75 8.40
N SER A 34 -9.12 -11.48 7.40
CA SER A 34 -9.35 -11.07 6.01
C SER A 34 -10.83 -11.20 5.65
N PRO A 35 -11.46 -10.17 5.06
CA PRO A 35 -12.85 -10.25 4.61
C PRO A 35 -13.03 -11.08 3.32
N VAL A 36 -11.92 -11.50 2.69
CA VAL A 36 -11.96 -12.16 1.37
C VAL A 36 -11.35 -13.55 1.33
N GLU A 37 -10.56 -13.91 2.34
CA GLU A 37 -9.90 -15.24 2.40
C GLU A 37 -9.97 -15.80 3.81
N PRO A 38 -10.72 -16.88 4.04
CA PRO A 38 -10.83 -17.50 5.35
C PRO A 38 -9.46 -17.95 5.89
N GLY A 39 -9.16 -17.59 7.14
CA GLY A 39 -7.91 -17.92 7.81
C GLY A 39 -6.72 -17.02 7.45
N ALA A 40 -6.88 -16.07 6.53
CA ALA A 40 -5.90 -15.03 6.30
C ALA A 40 -6.13 -13.83 7.22
N PHE A 41 -5.08 -13.01 7.40
CA PHE A 41 -5.12 -11.81 8.24
C PHE A 41 -4.54 -10.61 7.52
N LEU A 42 -5.02 -9.43 7.91
CA LEU A 42 -4.49 -8.13 7.54
C LEU A 42 -3.85 -7.49 8.77
N VAL A 43 -2.63 -6.99 8.65
CA VAL A 43 -1.99 -6.16 9.68
C VAL A 43 -1.71 -4.80 9.07
N ARG A 44 -2.46 -3.77 9.49
CA ARG A 44 -2.18 -2.39 9.09
C ARG A 44 -0.81 -2.00 9.65
N PHE A 45 0.04 -1.36 8.85
CA PHE A 45 1.36 -0.90 9.32
C PHE A 45 1.68 0.54 8.93
N LEU A 46 1.00 1.07 7.92
CA LEU A 46 1.24 2.42 7.43
C LEU A 46 -0.05 3.03 6.91
N ARG A 47 -0.23 4.32 7.10
CA ARG A 47 -1.35 5.10 6.56
C ARG A 47 -0.90 6.49 6.13
N ASP A 48 -1.55 7.06 5.13
CA ASP A 48 -1.36 8.45 4.78
C ASP A 48 -2.14 9.38 5.74
N GLN A 49 -1.80 10.66 5.73
CA GLN A 49 -2.39 11.62 6.66
C GLN A 49 -3.89 11.87 6.45
N GLN A 50 -4.42 11.50 5.29
CA GLN A 50 -5.82 11.72 4.92
C GLN A 50 -6.64 10.43 4.99
N ASP A 51 -6.02 9.32 5.37
CA ASP A 51 -6.62 7.98 5.38
C ASP A 51 -7.20 7.54 4.02
N CYS A 52 -6.65 8.11 2.94
CA CYS A 52 -7.02 7.74 1.58
C CYS A 52 -6.33 6.47 1.11
N VAL A 53 -5.14 6.19 1.65
CA VAL A 53 -4.37 4.99 1.36
C VAL A 53 -3.84 4.40 2.66
N ILE A 54 -4.17 3.14 2.88
CA ILE A 54 -3.77 2.39 4.07
C ILE A 54 -3.08 1.10 3.60
N TRP A 55 -1.87 0.84 4.08
CA TRP A 55 -1.10 -0.33 3.70
C TRP A 55 -1.16 -1.40 4.78
N TYR A 56 -1.35 -2.64 4.30
CA TYR A 56 -1.49 -3.83 5.11
C TYR A 56 -0.48 -4.89 4.70
N LEU A 57 0.07 -5.58 5.68
CA LEU A 57 0.68 -6.87 5.45
C LEU A 57 -0.44 -7.92 5.39
N TYR A 58 -0.56 -8.61 4.27
CA TYR A 58 -1.52 -9.67 4.05
C TYR A 58 -0.86 -11.01 4.36
N LEU A 59 -1.37 -11.70 5.36
CA LEU A 59 -0.83 -12.96 5.87
C LEU A 59 -1.78 -14.10 5.49
N ARG A 60 -1.32 -15.03 4.68
CA ARG A 60 -2.11 -16.18 4.23
C ARG A 60 -1.91 -17.41 5.12
N PRO A 61 -2.90 -18.33 5.14
CA PRO A 61 -2.75 -19.62 5.83
C PRO A 61 -1.61 -20.48 5.29
N SER A 62 -1.13 -20.21 4.08
CA SER A 62 -0.01 -20.88 3.42
C SER A 62 1.37 -20.38 3.83
N ASP A 63 1.48 -19.53 4.86
CA ASP A 63 2.69 -18.81 5.25
C ASP A 63 3.21 -17.79 4.21
N GLU A 64 2.45 -17.56 3.13
CA GLU A 64 2.75 -16.46 2.22
C GLU A 64 2.38 -15.12 2.84
N ALA A 65 3.24 -14.12 2.65
CA ALA A 65 2.99 -12.75 3.06
C ALA A 65 3.32 -11.79 1.92
N PHE A 66 2.50 -10.79 1.72
CA PHE A 66 2.72 -9.73 0.73
C PHE A 66 2.03 -8.43 1.19
N VAL A 67 2.33 -7.33 0.52
CA VAL A 67 1.76 -6.02 0.86
C VAL A 67 0.59 -5.71 -0.07
N VAL A 68 -0.50 -5.26 0.55
CA VAL A 68 -1.68 -4.73 -0.15
C VAL A 68 -1.97 -3.32 0.36
N HIS A 69 -2.79 -2.57 -0.37
CA HIS A 69 -3.36 -1.33 0.13
C HIS A 69 -4.87 -1.28 -0.10
N SER A 70 -5.53 -0.43 0.65
CA SER A 70 -6.96 -0.16 0.53
C SER A 70 -7.24 1.29 0.93
N CYS A 71 -8.36 1.83 0.48
CA CYS A 71 -8.92 3.06 1.03
C CYS A 71 -9.74 2.82 2.31
N LEU A 72 -9.94 1.57 2.70
CA LEU A 72 -10.71 1.19 3.88
C LEU A 72 -9.79 0.93 5.07
N ASP A 73 -10.11 1.53 6.22
CA ASP A 73 -9.50 1.17 7.49
C ASP A 73 -10.25 -0.02 8.11
N TYR A 74 -9.75 -1.22 7.83
CA TYR A 74 -10.37 -2.45 8.34
C TYR A 74 -10.38 -2.54 9.86
N ALA A 75 -9.41 -1.94 10.56
CA ALA A 75 -9.44 -1.90 12.03
C ALA A 75 -10.66 -1.12 12.51
N TYR A 76 -10.90 0.04 11.93
CA TYR A 76 -12.09 0.85 12.23
C TYR A 76 -13.39 0.13 11.81
N GLN A 77 -13.43 -0.48 10.63
CA GLN A 77 -14.62 -1.19 10.15
C GLN A 77 -15.02 -2.34 11.09
N TYR A 78 -14.06 -3.13 11.57
CA TYR A 78 -14.35 -4.21 12.52
C TYR A 78 -14.72 -3.69 13.90
N GLU A 79 -14.14 -2.58 14.34
CA GLU A 79 -14.49 -1.94 15.60
C GLU A 79 -15.92 -1.39 15.55
N ALA A 80 -16.28 -0.64 14.52
CA ALA A 80 -17.61 -0.12 14.28
C ALA A 80 -18.67 -1.25 14.28
N ARG A 81 -18.39 -2.34 13.56
CA ARG A 81 -19.25 -3.52 13.52
C ARG A 81 -19.44 -4.15 14.90
N ARG A 82 -18.36 -4.30 15.68
CA ARG A 82 -18.43 -4.83 17.04
C ARG A 82 -19.28 -3.96 17.97
N ASP A 83 -19.18 -2.65 17.80
CA ASP A 83 -19.87 -1.67 18.64
C ASP A 83 -21.29 -1.38 18.15
N GLY A 84 -21.72 -2.02 17.05
CA GLY A 84 -23.05 -1.89 16.47
C GLY A 84 -23.28 -0.58 15.72
N GLU A 85 -22.19 0.08 15.33
CA GLU A 85 -22.20 1.27 14.48
C GLU A 85 -22.33 0.88 13.00
N GLU A 86 -22.76 1.83 12.17
CA GLU A 86 -22.87 1.61 10.73
C GLU A 86 -21.48 1.61 10.11
N ALA A 87 -21.08 0.49 9.51
CA ALA A 87 -19.83 0.38 8.77
C ALA A 87 -19.95 1.07 7.41
N GLU A 88 -18.83 1.60 6.89
CA GLU A 88 -18.79 2.25 5.58
C GLU A 88 -18.98 1.28 4.42
N THR A 89 -18.82 -0.02 4.66
CA THR A 89 -18.85 -1.07 3.64
C THR A 89 -19.44 -2.35 4.22
N ASP A 90 -19.97 -3.20 3.36
CA ASP A 90 -20.43 -4.53 3.75
C ASP A 90 -19.24 -5.51 3.81
N LEU A 91 -18.75 -5.76 5.04
CA LEU A 91 -17.66 -6.70 5.29
C LEU A 91 -18.02 -8.15 4.95
N ASP A 92 -19.31 -8.48 4.83
CA ASP A 92 -19.78 -9.81 4.49
C ASP A 92 -19.99 -9.99 2.97
N ASP A 93 -19.79 -8.94 2.16
CA ASP A 93 -19.76 -9.03 0.70
C ASP A 93 -18.32 -9.21 0.20
N PRO A 94 -17.87 -10.44 -0.11
CA PRO A 94 -16.49 -10.68 -0.57
C PRO A 94 -16.16 -10.00 -1.91
N GLU A 95 -17.13 -9.75 -2.77
CA GLU A 95 -16.90 -9.09 -4.07
C GLU A 95 -16.60 -7.60 -3.87
N GLU A 96 -17.35 -6.94 -3.00
CA GLU A 96 -17.08 -5.56 -2.63
C GLU A 96 -15.69 -5.42 -2.00
N GLN A 97 -15.34 -6.33 -1.08
CA GLN A 97 -14.05 -6.31 -0.41
C GLN A 97 -12.88 -6.62 -1.35
N ARG A 98 -13.04 -7.54 -2.29
CA ARG A 98 -12.02 -7.83 -3.32
C ARG A 98 -11.76 -6.62 -4.22
N ALA A 99 -12.80 -5.86 -4.52
CA ALA A 99 -12.67 -4.64 -5.32
C ALA A 99 -11.95 -3.51 -4.56
N ALA A 100 -11.91 -3.56 -3.23
CA ALA A 100 -11.28 -2.55 -2.38
C ALA A 100 -9.83 -2.87 -1.98
N ILE A 101 -9.33 -4.08 -2.24
CA ILE A 101 -7.99 -4.53 -1.85
C ILE A 101 -7.10 -4.65 -3.10
N PHE A 102 -6.00 -3.90 -3.12
CA PHE A 102 -5.06 -3.83 -4.23
C PHE A 102 -3.70 -4.42 -3.83
N TRP A 103 -3.13 -5.23 -4.71
CA TRP A 103 -1.77 -5.73 -4.53
C TRP A 103 -0.76 -4.59 -4.68
N CYS A 104 0.23 -4.56 -3.79
CA CYS A 104 1.22 -3.50 -3.74
C CYS A 104 2.65 -4.01 -3.96
N ALA A 105 3.09 -4.98 -3.19
CA ALA A 105 4.43 -5.53 -3.27
C ALA A 105 4.48 -7.00 -2.83
N PRO A 106 5.43 -7.81 -3.37
CA PRO A 106 5.52 -9.23 -3.04
C PRO A 106 6.06 -9.49 -1.63
N SER A 107 6.69 -8.49 -1.00
CA SER A 107 7.19 -8.56 0.39
C SER A 107 7.22 -7.19 1.04
N PHE A 108 7.32 -7.18 2.36
CA PHE A 108 7.49 -5.94 3.12
C PHE A 108 8.82 -5.23 2.77
N GLU A 109 9.88 -5.99 2.58
CA GLU A 109 11.21 -5.48 2.24
C GLU A 109 11.22 -4.77 0.89
N GLU A 110 10.57 -5.36 -0.12
CA GLU A 110 10.45 -4.74 -1.44
C GLU A 110 9.57 -3.50 -1.40
N PHE A 111 8.47 -3.53 -0.63
CA PHE A 111 7.65 -2.34 -0.38
C PHE A 111 8.48 -1.23 0.27
N ALA A 112 9.21 -1.53 1.35
CA ALA A 112 9.98 -0.54 2.11
C ALA A 112 11.10 0.07 1.25
N CYS A 113 11.81 -0.74 0.47
CA CYS A 113 12.84 -0.27 -0.45
C CYS A 113 12.27 0.67 -1.52
N ARG A 114 11.19 0.27 -2.16
CA ARG A 114 10.52 1.06 -3.19
C ARG A 114 9.92 2.35 -2.62
N PHE A 115 9.26 2.29 -1.47
CA PHE A 115 8.71 3.44 -0.78
C PHE A 115 9.80 4.47 -0.45
N TRP A 116 10.96 4.02 0.05
CA TRP A 116 12.12 4.89 0.29
C TRP A 116 12.65 5.53 -1.00
N ILE A 117 12.85 4.76 -2.06
CA ILE A 117 13.36 5.26 -3.35
C ILE A 117 12.42 6.33 -3.92
N GLU A 118 11.13 6.06 -3.97
CA GLU A 118 10.13 6.95 -4.54
C GLU A 118 10.00 8.25 -3.73
N ASN A 119 10.08 8.18 -2.41
CA ASN A 119 10.13 9.38 -1.57
C ASN A 119 11.40 10.21 -1.80
N ARG A 120 12.56 9.57 -1.97
CA ARG A 120 13.81 10.27 -2.33
C ARG A 120 13.69 10.97 -3.67
N LEU A 121 13.12 10.32 -4.66
CA LEU A 121 12.86 10.91 -5.97
C LEU A 121 11.89 12.08 -5.90
N TRP A 122 10.80 11.94 -5.16
CA TRP A 122 9.81 13.00 -4.99
C TRP A 122 10.45 14.28 -4.41
N HIS A 123 11.24 14.15 -3.35
CA HIS A 123 11.95 15.28 -2.75
C HIS A 123 12.95 15.93 -3.70
N ALA A 124 13.73 15.13 -4.44
CA ALA A 124 14.70 15.63 -5.40
C ALA A 124 14.03 16.38 -6.57
N LEU A 125 12.94 15.85 -7.10
CA LEU A 125 12.17 16.46 -8.18
C LEU A 125 11.51 17.76 -7.74
N ASN A 126 10.93 17.81 -6.54
CA ASN A 126 10.32 19.04 -6.01
C ASN A 126 11.37 20.10 -5.61
N GLY A 127 12.56 19.69 -5.21
CA GLY A 127 13.70 20.58 -4.92
C GLY A 127 14.50 20.97 -6.16
N ASN A 128 14.19 20.44 -7.34
CA ASN A 128 14.95 20.59 -8.57
C ASN A 128 16.45 20.23 -8.44
N ASP A 129 16.77 19.31 -7.54
CA ASP A 129 18.15 18.85 -7.30
C ASP A 129 18.25 17.33 -7.43
N LEU A 130 18.65 16.88 -8.62
CA LEU A 130 18.92 15.48 -8.92
C LEU A 130 20.39 15.10 -8.73
N SER A 131 21.25 16.06 -8.40
CA SER A 131 22.71 15.84 -8.35
C SER A 131 23.15 14.96 -7.19
N GLY A 132 22.44 15.00 -6.07
CA GLY A 132 22.73 14.26 -4.84
C GLY A 132 22.05 12.90 -4.71
N LEU A 133 21.42 12.38 -5.79
CA LEU A 133 20.74 11.09 -5.73
C LEU A 133 21.71 9.93 -5.57
N GLU A 134 21.37 9.00 -4.70
CA GLU A 134 22.07 7.73 -4.53
C GLU A 134 22.03 6.89 -5.82
N PRO A 135 23.02 6.02 -6.09
CA PRO A 135 23.06 5.21 -7.30
C PRO A 135 21.79 4.38 -7.53
N GLN A 136 21.24 3.78 -6.48
CA GLN A 136 20.03 2.96 -6.55
C GLN A 136 18.80 3.79 -7.00
N VAL A 137 18.70 5.02 -6.52
CA VAL A 137 17.60 5.94 -6.87
C VAL A 137 17.72 6.39 -8.32
N ARG A 138 18.96 6.64 -8.81
CA ARG A 138 19.20 6.96 -10.22
C ARG A 138 18.89 5.79 -11.15
N ASP A 139 19.24 4.57 -10.74
CA ASP A 139 18.94 3.36 -11.52
C ASP A 139 17.44 3.12 -11.61
N TYR A 140 16.70 3.32 -10.52
CA TYR A 140 15.25 3.28 -10.51
C TYR A 140 14.65 4.33 -11.47
N LEU A 141 15.11 5.57 -11.41
CA LEU A 141 14.65 6.64 -12.31
C LEU A 141 14.89 6.29 -13.78
N ARG A 142 16.08 5.77 -14.14
CA ARG A 142 16.38 5.35 -15.51
C ARG A 142 15.48 4.21 -15.99
N HIS A 143 15.12 3.30 -15.09
CA HIS A 143 14.28 2.15 -15.43
C HIS A 143 12.85 2.56 -15.73
N TYR A 144 12.31 3.52 -14.99
CA TYR A 144 10.90 3.95 -15.11
C TYR A 144 10.72 5.25 -15.89
N ALA A 145 11.78 5.97 -16.22
CA ALA A 145 11.68 7.21 -17.00
C ALA A 145 11.15 6.92 -18.42
N PRO A 146 10.24 7.76 -18.94
CA PRO A 146 9.80 7.63 -20.31
C PRO A 146 10.99 7.76 -21.29
N PRO A 147 10.96 7.06 -22.44
CA PRO A 147 11.98 7.21 -23.46
C PRO A 147 12.13 8.69 -23.88
N GLY A 148 13.37 9.22 -23.79
CA GLY A 148 13.68 10.60 -24.18
C GLY A 148 13.77 11.61 -23.04
N MET A 149 13.54 11.21 -21.78
CA MET A 149 13.89 12.05 -20.64
C MET A 149 15.42 12.02 -20.43
N PRO A 150 16.08 13.19 -20.27
CA PRO A 150 17.49 13.20 -19.88
C PRO A 150 17.65 12.60 -18.49
N ALA A 151 18.58 11.66 -18.38
CA ALA A 151 18.96 11.05 -17.12
C ALA A 151 19.77 12.01 -16.24
#